data_13c350270394cf5ff51882ea81fd82d2
#
_entry.id   13c350270394cf5ff51882ea81fd82d2
#
_cell.length_a   1.000
_cell.length_b   1.000
_cell.length_c   1.000
_cell.angle_alpha   90.00
_cell.angle_beta   90.00
_cell.angle_gamma   90.00
#
_symmetry.space_group_name_H-M   'P 1'
#
loop_
_entity.id
_entity.type
_entity.pdbx_description
1 polymer ?
#
loop_
_entity_poly.entity_id
_entity_poly.type
_entity_poly.pdbx_seq_one_letter_code
_entity_poly.pdbx_strand_id
1 'polypeptide(L)'
;MENILTLNTTTTVVADPRMCNESVKQLWRSFLLGKGELTLHSGEENTFRLGDTPLPTLPAGKEYALTVNEQGAAIIGRDYGGLMRGFMSLLVKIEYGKNRYSIQTVAEESNYRIANRFIHICVFPENDLYFIQKLVRLAALCQYTHIVIEFWGMLQYDCMKELAWPHAFTKAQAQELIREARELGIEPVPMFNQLGHATASRNCYGKHVVLEQNPALQYLFTPDGWAWNIADPEVLELLKQVRAELYELFGKGEFMHIGCDEAYYITKDPVLRAQLPQYLAKLTAQVEAEGRRPMLWMDMLLEADKFKDCYSSGKADEVEAIRNATAPSSVFVDWQYGCTDIPIPSLESLKDCGRDCIGAPWEHPGNYSAHIETIAQNNMYGIMLTTWHTLKNRMISIPDCAAKLGAKSFVWQNCSGAPEITATMLRRISFEGNTYESSGWSKQQIEI
;
A
#
# COMPACT_ATOMS: atom_id res chain seq x y z
N MET A 1 7.81 23.93 34.66
CA MET A 1 8.88 23.34 33.81
C MET A 1 8.15 22.67 32.63
N GLU A 2 8.55 22.96 31.39
CA GLU A 2 7.96 22.29 30.24
C GLU A 2 8.43 20.83 30.28
N ASN A 3 7.52 19.87 30.41
CA ASN A 3 7.81 18.43 30.34
C ASN A 3 8.15 18.06 28.89
N ILE A 4 9.39 18.28 28.48
CA ILE A 4 9.86 18.04 27.10
C ILE A 4 11.19 17.28 27.10
N LEU A 5 11.35 16.37 26.13
CA LEU A 5 12.63 15.80 25.74
C LEU A 5 13.29 16.74 24.72
N THR A 6 14.50 17.20 25.00
CA THR A 6 15.31 17.96 24.01
C THR A 6 16.20 16.97 23.24
N LEU A 7 16.12 17.01 21.91
CA LEU A 7 16.96 16.18 21.05
C LEU A 7 18.23 16.94 20.65
N ASN A 8 19.36 16.26 20.72
CA ASN A 8 20.62 16.72 20.16
C ASN A 8 20.70 16.40 18.67
N THR A 9 21.50 17.15 17.91
CA THR A 9 21.78 16.85 16.51
C THR A 9 22.47 15.52 16.33
N THR A 10 23.32 15.10 17.25
CA THR A 10 23.88 13.74 17.31
C THR A 10 23.13 12.93 18.36
N THR A 11 22.45 11.89 17.94
CA THR A 11 21.60 11.06 18.80
C THR A 11 22.08 9.61 18.73
N THR A 12 22.30 9.02 19.90
CA THR A 12 22.67 7.60 20.03
C THR A 12 21.49 6.82 20.61
N VAL A 13 21.17 5.71 19.98
CA VAL A 13 20.08 4.82 20.39
C VAL A 13 20.51 3.37 20.39
N VAL A 14 19.85 2.57 21.22
CA VAL A 14 19.92 1.10 21.21
C VAL A 14 18.59 0.59 20.66
N ALA A 15 18.63 -0.19 19.57
CA ALA A 15 17.42 -0.58 18.88
C ALA A 15 17.53 -1.98 18.28
N ASP A 16 16.40 -2.54 17.86
CA ASP A 16 16.34 -3.77 17.07
C ASP A 16 17.39 -3.74 15.94
N PRO A 17 18.18 -4.81 15.75
CA PRO A 17 19.21 -4.85 14.73
C PRO A 17 18.72 -4.51 13.31
N ARG A 18 17.44 -4.79 12.99
CA ARG A 18 16.82 -4.48 11.70
C ARG A 18 16.65 -2.98 11.46
N MET A 19 16.62 -2.16 12.51
CA MET A 19 16.61 -0.70 12.39
C MET A 19 17.99 -0.12 12.04
N CYS A 20 19.07 -0.90 12.14
CA CYS A 20 20.42 -0.45 11.83
C CYS A 20 20.65 -0.36 10.30
N ASN A 21 19.81 0.36 9.60
CA ASN A 21 19.83 0.54 8.16
C ASN A 21 19.81 2.02 7.75
N GLU A 22 20.09 2.28 6.48
CA GLU A 22 20.20 3.65 5.98
C GLU A 22 18.85 4.36 5.85
N SER A 23 17.77 3.64 5.53
CA SER A 23 16.42 4.21 5.41
C SER A 23 15.95 4.83 6.72
N VAL A 24 16.19 4.18 7.86
CA VAL A 24 15.87 4.69 9.20
C VAL A 24 16.71 5.93 9.53
N LYS A 25 18.03 5.92 9.24
CA LYS A 25 18.90 7.07 9.49
C LYS A 25 18.54 8.27 8.63
N GLN A 26 18.25 8.07 7.35
CA GLN A 26 17.83 9.14 6.44
C GLN A 26 16.50 9.75 6.87
N LEU A 27 15.56 8.93 7.29
CA LEU A 27 14.27 9.40 7.78
C LEU A 27 14.43 10.23 9.07
N TRP A 28 15.23 9.75 10.02
CA TRP A 28 15.59 10.53 11.22
C TRP A 28 16.21 11.88 10.87
N ARG A 29 17.22 11.89 9.97
CA ARG A 29 17.87 13.11 9.49
C ARG A 29 16.87 14.09 8.87
N SER A 30 15.95 13.60 8.07
CA SER A 30 14.91 14.41 7.43
C SER A 30 14.00 15.10 8.47
N PHE A 31 13.66 14.41 9.55
CA PHE A 31 12.86 14.99 10.64
C PHE A 31 13.64 16.03 11.48
N LEU A 32 14.95 15.97 11.47
CA LEU A 32 15.83 16.98 12.05
C LEU A 32 16.35 17.98 11.00
N LEU A 33 15.58 18.21 9.94
CA LEU A 33 15.84 19.21 8.89
C LEU A 33 17.23 19.08 8.25
N GLY A 34 17.69 17.85 8.02
CA GLY A 34 19.00 17.56 7.45
C GLY A 34 20.19 17.71 8.42
N LYS A 35 19.94 18.07 9.68
CA LYS A 35 21.00 18.32 10.69
C LYS A 35 21.17 17.20 11.70
N GLY A 36 20.29 16.18 11.64
CA GLY A 36 20.31 15.08 12.61
C GLY A 36 21.19 13.93 12.17
N GLU A 37 21.99 13.42 13.09
CA GLU A 37 22.73 12.17 12.94
C GLU A 37 22.24 11.15 13.94
N LEU A 38 21.94 9.96 13.49
CA LEU A 38 21.49 8.84 14.30
C LEU A 38 22.55 7.74 14.32
N THR A 39 23.12 7.50 15.49
CA THR A 39 24.00 6.35 15.74
C THR A 39 23.16 5.22 16.33
N LEU A 40 23.05 4.11 15.61
CA LEU A 40 22.27 2.95 16.01
C LEU A 40 23.21 1.85 16.53
N HIS A 41 22.96 1.39 17.75
CA HIS A 41 23.56 0.20 18.33
C HIS A 41 22.51 -0.91 18.39
N SER A 42 22.94 -2.13 18.07
CA SER A 42 22.07 -3.31 18.15
C SER A 42 21.66 -3.58 19.60
N GLY A 43 20.35 -3.75 19.82
CA GLY A 43 19.72 -4.06 21.09
C GLY A 43 18.80 -5.27 20.99
N GLU A 44 17.80 -5.31 21.85
CA GLU A 44 16.77 -6.33 21.87
C GLU A 44 15.83 -6.22 20.67
N GLU A 45 15.34 -7.34 20.15
CA GLU A 45 14.37 -7.37 19.06
C GLU A 45 13.08 -6.61 19.45
N ASN A 46 12.49 -5.95 18.46
CA ASN A 46 11.26 -5.18 18.60
C ASN A 46 11.33 -4.03 19.61
N THR A 47 12.52 -3.53 19.94
CA THR A 47 12.71 -2.41 20.87
C THR A 47 13.50 -1.27 20.25
N PHE A 48 13.24 -0.05 20.77
CA PHE A 48 14.00 1.15 20.50
C PHE A 48 14.14 1.93 21.80
N ARG A 49 15.35 2.39 22.13
CA ARG A 49 15.62 3.17 23.32
C ARG A 49 16.59 4.31 23.03
N LEU A 50 16.14 5.49 23.36
CA LEU A 50 16.92 6.73 23.34
C LEU A 50 17.07 7.18 24.79
N GLY A 51 18.30 7.38 25.28
CA GLY A 51 18.57 7.76 26.68
C GLY A 51 18.21 6.67 27.69
N ASP A 52 17.91 7.09 28.93
CA ASP A 52 17.69 6.18 30.07
C ASP A 52 16.22 5.87 30.35
N THR A 53 15.34 6.07 29.35
CA THR A 53 13.91 5.79 29.49
C THR A 53 13.65 4.28 29.52
N PRO A 54 12.95 3.75 30.53
CA PRO A 54 12.59 2.34 30.56
C PRO A 54 11.62 1.95 29.46
N LEU A 55 11.72 0.73 28.96
CA LEU A 55 10.76 0.19 27.99
C LEU A 55 9.35 0.16 28.61
N PRO A 56 8.33 0.66 27.88
CA PRO A 56 6.95 0.51 28.31
C PRO A 56 6.51 -0.94 28.26
N THR A 57 5.46 -1.29 29.00
CA THR A 57 4.77 -2.56 28.81
C THR A 57 3.91 -2.48 27.58
N LEU A 58 3.96 -3.50 26.71
CA LEU A 58 3.06 -3.60 25.55
C LEU A 58 1.74 -4.25 25.98
N PRO A 59 0.61 -3.53 25.95
CA PRO A 59 -0.68 -4.12 26.29
C PRO A 59 -1.13 -5.15 25.24
N ALA A 60 -1.92 -6.13 25.68
CA ALA A 60 -2.48 -7.15 24.79
C ALA A 60 -3.28 -6.51 23.65
N GLY A 61 -3.11 -7.02 22.42
CA GLY A 61 -3.81 -6.55 21.23
C GLY A 61 -3.26 -5.25 20.62
N LYS A 62 -2.22 -4.64 21.22
CA LYS A 62 -1.58 -3.44 20.68
C LYS A 62 -0.41 -3.81 19.77
N GLU A 63 -0.13 -2.96 18.79
CA GLU A 63 1.00 -3.14 17.87
C GLU A 63 2.28 -2.54 18.42
N TYR A 64 2.18 -1.42 19.16
CA TYR A 64 3.30 -0.80 19.87
C TYR A 64 2.83 -0.06 21.13
N ALA A 65 3.80 0.20 22.01
CA ALA A 65 3.72 1.18 23.08
C ALA A 65 4.96 2.10 23.02
N LEU A 66 4.75 3.40 23.26
CA LEU A 66 5.76 4.47 23.24
C LEU A 66 5.71 5.26 24.54
N THR A 67 6.86 5.49 25.13
CA THR A 67 7.04 6.44 26.25
C THR A 67 8.10 7.45 25.90
N VAL A 68 7.81 8.73 26.11
CA VAL A 68 8.77 9.83 26.06
C VAL A 68 8.74 10.56 27.40
N ASN A 69 9.88 10.74 28.00
CA ASN A 69 10.08 11.56 29.20
C ASN A 69 11.28 12.51 29.01
N GLU A 70 11.62 13.30 30.00
CA GLU A 70 12.74 14.26 29.93
C GLU A 70 14.12 13.58 29.73
N GLN A 71 14.25 12.29 30.02
CA GLN A 71 15.48 11.52 29.96
C GLN A 71 15.67 10.78 28.64
N GLY A 72 14.59 10.61 27.85
CA GLY A 72 14.65 9.90 26.59
C GLY A 72 13.31 9.45 26.06
N ALA A 73 13.38 8.47 25.14
CA ALA A 73 12.22 7.81 24.54
C ALA A 73 12.44 6.31 24.44
N ALA A 74 11.38 5.53 24.64
CA ALA A 74 11.44 4.09 24.52
C ALA A 74 10.19 3.55 23.81
N ILE A 75 10.39 2.58 22.91
CA ILE A 75 9.34 1.93 22.14
C ILE A 75 9.50 0.42 22.29
N ILE A 76 8.38 -0.26 22.46
CA ILE A 76 8.27 -1.71 22.28
C ILE A 76 7.21 -2.00 21.22
N GLY A 77 7.53 -2.85 20.24
CA GLY A 77 6.63 -3.35 19.22
C GLY A 77 6.23 -4.80 19.46
N ARG A 78 5.06 -5.21 19.00
CA ARG A 78 4.66 -6.62 18.95
C ARG A 78 5.55 -7.43 18.02
N ASP A 79 5.93 -6.80 16.93
CA ASP A 79 6.79 -7.27 15.86
C ASP A 79 7.59 -6.08 15.30
N TYR A 80 8.44 -6.31 14.31
CA TYR A 80 9.21 -5.24 13.69
C TYR A 80 8.32 -4.15 13.06
N GLY A 81 7.25 -4.53 12.39
CA GLY A 81 6.29 -3.58 11.84
C GLY A 81 5.65 -2.71 12.93
N GLY A 82 5.27 -3.31 14.07
CA GLY A 82 4.77 -2.58 15.25
C GLY A 82 5.80 -1.61 15.80
N LEU A 83 7.05 -2.05 15.95
CA LEU A 83 8.16 -1.18 16.36
C LEU A 83 8.31 0.02 15.42
N MET A 84 8.31 -0.20 14.11
CA MET A 84 8.46 0.87 13.13
C MET A 84 7.28 1.85 13.15
N ARG A 85 6.05 1.37 13.35
CA ARG A 85 4.88 2.26 13.52
C ARG A 85 4.99 3.11 14.80
N GLY A 86 5.50 2.55 15.88
CA GLY A 86 5.86 3.31 17.08
C GLY A 86 6.95 4.35 16.81
N PHE A 87 7.97 4.00 16.02
CA PHE A 87 9.01 4.93 15.59
C PHE A 87 8.45 6.06 14.71
N MET A 88 7.57 5.76 13.77
CA MET A 88 6.86 6.79 12.99
C MET A 88 6.03 7.72 13.89
N SER A 89 5.38 7.18 14.92
CA SER A 89 4.67 7.98 15.91
C SER A 89 5.60 8.90 16.72
N LEU A 90 6.80 8.43 17.05
CA LEU A 90 7.83 9.28 17.67
C LEU A 90 8.26 10.42 16.74
N LEU A 91 8.55 10.10 15.47
CA LEU A 91 9.01 11.08 14.49
C LEU A 91 8.03 12.24 14.29
N VAL A 92 6.73 11.95 14.16
CA VAL A 92 5.70 12.99 13.93
C VAL A 92 5.51 13.93 15.12
N LYS A 93 6.07 13.60 16.28
CA LYS A 93 6.06 14.44 17.49
C LYS A 93 7.28 15.35 17.61
N ILE A 94 8.26 15.25 16.71
CA ILE A 94 9.45 16.11 16.74
C ILE A 94 9.05 17.52 16.30
N GLU A 95 9.17 18.45 17.21
CA GLU A 95 8.94 19.88 17.00
C GLU A 95 10.27 20.65 16.91
N TYR A 96 10.29 21.68 16.09
CA TYR A 96 11.41 22.62 16.02
C TYR A 96 10.96 24.00 16.48
N GLY A 97 11.60 24.53 17.52
CA GLY A 97 11.32 25.85 18.05
C GLY A 97 12.44 26.33 18.94
N LYS A 98 12.65 27.66 19.04
CA LYS A 98 13.70 28.27 19.84
C LYS A 98 15.10 27.67 19.59
N ASN A 99 15.39 27.35 18.30
CA ASN A 99 16.65 26.73 17.84
C ASN A 99 16.97 25.36 18.45
N ARG A 100 15.95 24.60 18.81
CA ARG A 100 16.10 23.23 19.33
C ARG A 100 15.03 22.30 18.74
N TYR A 101 15.33 21.00 18.71
CA TYR A 101 14.38 19.93 18.46
C TYR A 101 13.89 19.39 19.80
N SER A 102 12.60 19.18 19.92
CA SER A 102 12.00 18.69 21.16
C SER A 102 10.78 17.81 20.90
N ILE A 103 10.45 16.97 21.87
CA ILE A 103 9.26 16.14 21.89
C ILE A 103 8.57 16.36 23.23
N GLN A 104 7.26 16.58 23.23
CA GLN A 104 6.45 16.61 24.44
C GLN A 104 6.49 15.25 25.13
N THR A 105 6.54 15.22 26.47
CA THR A 105 6.45 13.96 27.20
C THR A 105 5.10 13.30 26.92
N VAL A 106 5.13 12.00 26.64
CA VAL A 106 3.93 11.24 26.30
C VAL A 106 4.10 9.76 26.66
N ALA A 107 2.99 9.15 27.05
CA ALA A 107 2.83 7.71 27.08
C ALA A 107 1.66 7.36 26.18
N GLU A 108 1.87 6.54 25.16
CA GLU A 108 0.84 6.15 24.22
C GLU A 108 0.98 4.71 23.75
N GLU A 109 -0.09 4.19 23.24
CA GLU A 109 -0.15 2.89 22.58
C GLU A 109 -0.85 3.01 21.22
N SER A 110 -0.65 2.02 20.35
CA SER A 110 -1.39 1.94 19.10
C SER A 110 -2.90 1.78 19.36
N ASN A 111 -3.72 2.44 18.56
CA ASN A 111 -5.17 2.33 18.67
C ASN A 111 -5.82 2.36 17.29
N TYR A 112 -5.50 1.35 16.47
CA TYR A 112 -6.03 1.25 15.12
C TYR A 112 -7.41 0.60 15.14
N ARG A 113 -8.29 1.12 14.28
CA ARG A 113 -9.65 0.60 14.08
C ARG A 113 -9.68 -0.71 13.29
N ILE A 114 -8.70 -0.89 12.41
CA ILE A 114 -8.55 -2.04 11.52
C ILE A 114 -7.10 -2.51 11.58
N ALA A 115 -6.88 -3.81 11.75
CA ALA A 115 -5.55 -4.38 11.90
C ALA A 115 -4.75 -4.32 10.59
N ASN A 116 -5.31 -4.78 9.49
CA ASN A 116 -4.64 -4.83 8.19
C ASN A 116 -4.99 -3.59 7.36
N ARG A 117 -4.01 -2.71 7.20
CA ARG A 117 -4.14 -1.40 6.54
C ARG A 117 -3.22 -1.37 5.33
N PHE A 118 -3.81 -1.62 4.17
CA PHE A 118 -3.10 -1.62 2.89
C PHE A 118 -3.20 -0.25 2.23
N ILE A 119 -2.19 0.09 1.44
CA ILE A 119 -2.24 1.15 0.45
C ILE A 119 -1.84 0.54 -0.90
N HIS A 120 -2.63 0.79 -1.94
CA HIS A 120 -2.32 0.40 -3.32
C HIS A 120 -1.72 1.57 -4.06
N ILE A 121 -0.58 1.35 -4.70
CA ILE A 121 0.11 2.31 -5.54
C ILE A 121 0.21 1.77 -6.96
N CYS A 122 -0.49 2.42 -7.87
CA CYS A 122 -0.40 2.15 -9.30
C CYS A 122 0.68 3.04 -9.91
N VAL A 123 1.71 2.43 -10.49
CA VAL A 123 2.84 3.14 -11.09
C VAL A 123 2.54 3.43 -12.55
N PHE A 124 2.32 4.69 -12.88
CA PHE A 124 2.08 5.16 -14.25
C PHE A 124 3.37 5.64 -14.93
N PRO A 125 3.40 5.71 -16.28
CA PRO A 125 4.58 6.15 -17.02
C PRO A 125 5.14 7.53 -16.62
N GLU A 126 4.30 8.43 -16.13
CA GLU A 126 4.69 9.75 -15.63
C GLU A 126 5.18 9.77 -14.18
N ASN A 127 5.25 8.62 -13.51
CA ASN A 127 5.78 8.52 -12.16
C ASN A 127 7.26 8.15 -12.21
N ASP A 128 8.13 9.01 -11.73
CA ASP A 128 9.54 8.71 -11.56
C ASP A 128 9.81 7.88 -10.29
N LEU A 129 10.96 7.21 -10.27
CA LEU A 129 11.38 6.38 -9.15
C LEU A 129 11.37 7.15 -7.82
N TYR A 130 11.86 8.37 -7.85
CA TYR A 130 11.98 9.22 -6.70
C TYR A 130 10.60 9.56 -6.08
N PHE A 131 9.61 9.85 -6.93
CA PHE A 131 8.25 10.08 -6.48
C PHE A 131 7.66 8.84 -5.80
N ILE A 132 7.89 7.64 -6.34
CA ILE A 132 7.42 6.39 -5.73
C ILE A 132 8.14 6.13 -4.39
N GLN A 133 9.44 6.42 -4.28
CA GLN A 133 10.16 6.34 -3.00
C GLN A 133 9.53 7.24 -1.93
N LYS A 134 9.17 8.47 -2.29
CA LYS A 134 8.44 9.35 -1.36
C LYS A 134 7.12 8.76 -0.90
N LEU A 135 6.40 8.06 -1.78
CA LEU A 135 5.14 7.41 -1.40
C LEU A 135 5.36 6.21 -0.45
N VAL A 136 6.42 5.44 -0.64
CA VAL A 136 6.80 4.37 0.31
C VAL A 136 7.03 4.98 1.71
N ARG A 137 7.78 6.07 1.80
CA ARG A 137 8.02 6.77 3.07
C ARG A 137 6.76 7.39 3.65
N LEU A 138 5.90 7.97 2.80
CA LEU A 138 4.62 8.52 3.23
C LEU A 138 3.71 7.42 3.79
N ALA A 139 3.64 6.27 3.13
CA ALA A 139 2.89 5.11 3.60
C ALA A 139 3.40 4.62 4.97
N ALA A 140 4.72 4.55 5.16
CA ALA A 140 5.32 4.21 6.46
C ALA A 140 4.93 5.22 7.54
N LEU A 141 5.09 6.50 7.25
CA LEU A 141 4.77 7.59 8.17
C LEU A 141 3.28 7.63 8.53
N CYS A 142 2.43 7.24 7.58
CA CYS A 142 0.99 7.06 7.77
C CYS A 142 0.62 5.72 8.43
N GLN A 143 1.61 4.90 8.80
CA GLN A 143 1.43 3.67 9.58
C GLN A 143 0.58 2.59 8.89
N TYR A 144 0.62 2.55 7.55
CA TYR A 144 0.10 1.42 6.79
C TYR A 144 0.91 0.16 7.09
N THR A 145 0.25 -1.01 7.03
CA THR A 145 0.90 -2.30 7.29
C THR A 145 1.45 -2.95 6.03
N HIS A 146 0.79 -2.70 4.90
CA HIS A 146 1.12 -3.28 3.60
C HIS A 146 1.11 -2.21 2.52
N ILE A 147 1.95 -2.37 1.51
CA ILE A 147 1.96 -1.56 0.30
C ILE A 147 1.84 -2.47 -0.92
N VAL A 148 0.71 -2.38 -1.61
CA VAL A 148 0.48 -3.10 -2.87
C VAL A 148 1.06 -2.24 -3.99
N ILE A 149 2.06 -2.76 -4.71
CA ILE A 149 2.72 -2.04 -5.80
C ILE A 149 2.36 -2.70 -7.13
N GLU A 150 1.63 -1.97 -7.95
CA GLU A 150 1.27 -2.34 -9.30
C GLU A 150 2.21 -1.64 -10.28
N PHE A 151 3.30 -2.31 -10.65
CA PHE A 151 4.27 -1.74 -11.59
C PHE A 151 3.78 -1.75 -13.03
N TRP A 152 3.04 -2.79 -13.40
CA TRP A 152 2.55 -2.99 -14.75
C TRP A 152 3.65 -2.77 -15.80
N GLY A 153 3.40 -1.95 -16.83
CA GLY A 153 4.39 -1.61 -17.84
C GLY A 153 5.57 -0.75 -17.35
N MET A 154 5.61 -0.36 -16.08
CA MET A 154 6.71 0.40 -15.50
C MET A 154 7.77 -0.47 -14.80
N LEU A 155 7.80 -1.77 -15.08
CA LEU A 155 8.87 -2.69 -14.69
C LEU A 155 9.39 -3.43 -15.92
N GLN A 156 10.71 -3.58 -16.03
CA GLN A 156 11.35 -4.37 -17.08
C GLN A 156 11.27 -5.85 -16.71
N TYR A 157 10.43 -6.61 -17.42
CA TYR A 157 10.33 -8.07 -17.30
C TYR A 157 11.28 -8.77 -18.26
N ASP A 158 11.80 -9.93 -17.88
CA ASP A 158 12.61 -10.77 -18.77
C ASP A 158 11.73 -11.73 -19.60
N CYS A 159 10.67 -12.26 -19.01
CA CYS A 159 9.76 -13.19 -19.67
C CYS A 159 8.87 -12.53 -20.74
N MET A 160 8.63 -11.23 -20.64
CA MET A 160 7.83 -10.47 -21.60
C MET A 160 8.31 -9.02 -21.64
N LYS A 161 9.38 -8.76 -22.42
CA LYS A 161 10.01 -7.43 -22.56
C LYS A 161 9.06 -6.39 -23.15
N GLU A 162 8.12 -6.84 -23.95
CA GLU A 162 7.12 -6.04 -24.65
C GLU A 162 6.11 -5.37 -23.70
N LEU A 163 6.00 -5.83 -22.44
CA LEU A 163 5.17 -5.18 -21.41
C LEU A 163 5.71 -3.81 -20.98
N ALA A 164 7.03 -3.62 -21.07
CA ALA A 164 7.68 -2.47 -20.47
C ALA A 164 7.67 -1.24 -21.36
N TRP A 165 7.39 -0.09 -20.77
CA TRP A 165 7.70 1.20 -21.37
C TRP A 165 9.22 1.37 -21.53
N PRO A 166 9.71 2.16 -22.52
CA PRO A 166 11.15 2.35 -22.74
C PRO A 166 11.90 2.90 -21.52
N HIS A 167 11.23 3.64 -20.65
CA HIS A 167 11.77 4.24 -19.43
C HIS A 167 11.32 3.53 -18.15
N ALA A 168 10.79 2.31 -18.28
CA ALA A 168 10.39 1.50 -17.14
C ALA A 168 11.54 1.23 -16.17
N PHE A 169 11.21 1.08 -14.91
CA PHE A 169 12.19 0.77 -13.87
C PHE A 169 12.88 -0.55 -14.12
N THR A 170 14.17 -0.56 -13.91
CA THR A 170 14.92 -1.81 -13.84
C THR A 170 14.55 -2.60 -12.59
N LYS A 171 14.77 -3.92 -12.60
CA LYS A 171 14.58 -4.76 -11.41
C LYS A 171 15.39 -4.25 -10.21
N ALA A 172 16.61 -3.77 -10.42
CA ALA A 172 17.43 -3.20 -9.35
C ALA A 172 16.79 -1.97 -8.69
N GLN A 173 16.25 -1.05 -9.50
CA GLN A 173 15.53 0.13 -8.98
C GLN A 173 14.26 -0.27 -8.20
N ALA A 174 13.47 -1.20 -8.73
CA ALA A 174 12.29 -1.70 -8.04
C ALA A 174 12.66 -2.43 -6.73
N GLN A 175 13.77 -3.17 -6.72
CA GLN A 175 14.26 -3.87 -5.54
C GLN A 175 14.65 -2.90 -4.40
N GLU A 176 15.20 -1.73 -4.74
CA GLU A 176 15.49 -0.70 -3.75
C GLU A 176 14.21 -0.18 -3.08
N LEU A 177 13.15 0.06 -3.85
CA LEU A 177 11.83 0.46 -3.30
C LEU A 177 11.27 -0.59 -2.34
N ILE A 178 11.33 -1.85 -2.76
CA ILE A 178 10.81 -2.98 -1.99
C ILE A 178 11.61 -3.18 -0.69
N ARG A 179 12.94 -3.05 -0.78
CA ARG A 179 13.82 -3.11 0.38
C ARG A 179 13.52 -1.98 1.36
N GLU A 180 13.40 -0.74 0.88
CA GLU A 180 13.08 0.42 1.72
C GLU A 180 11.73 0.26 2.42
N ALA A 181 10.69 -0.25 1.73
CA ALA A 181 9.41 -0.54 2.36
C ALA A 181 9.56 -1.48 3.56
N ARG A 182 10.33 -2.57 3.42
CA ARG A 182 10.59 -3.52 4.51
C ARG A 182 11.42 -2.93 5.64
N GLU A 183 12.46 -2.18 5.31
CA GLU A 183 13.28 -1.48 6.29
C GLU A 183 12.45 -0.50 7.14
N LEU A 184 11.40 0.08 6.54
CA LEU A 184 10.45 0.96 7.21
C LEU A 184 9.25 0.23 7.85
N GLY A 185 9.26 -1.11 7.88
CA GLY A 185 8.26 -1.93 8.57
C GLY A 185 6.94 -2.11 7.84
N ILE A 186 6.92 -1.90 6.52
CA ILE A 186 5.76 -2.16 5.65
C ILE A 186 6.02 -3.42 4.82
N GLU A 187 5.03 -4.31 4.74
CA GLU A 187 5.11 -5.48 3.86
C GLU A 187 4.72 -5.11 2.42
N PRO A 188 5.66 -5.22 1.45
CA PRO A 188 5.36 -4.98 0.05
C PRO A 188 4.67 -6.19 -0.58
N VAL A 189 3.57 -5.92 -1.28
CA VAL A 189 2.73 -6.92 -1.97
C VAL A 189 2.82 -6.69 -3.48
N PRO A 190 3.24 -7.68 -4.28
CA PRO A 190 3.21 -7.57 -5.73
C PRO A 190 1.78 -7.59 -6.26
N MET A 191 1.52 -6.79 -7.29
CA MET A 191 0.27 -6.81 -8.05
C MET A 191 0.56 -6.87 -9.54
N PHE A 192 -0.18 -7.72 -10.23
CA PHE A 192 -0.21 -7.78 -11.69
C PHE A 192 -1.57 -8.30 -12.15
N ASN A 193 -2.24 -7.54 -13.03
CA ASN A 193 -3.57 -7.91 -13.52
C ASN A 193 -3.54 -9.13 -14.44
N GLN A 194 -4.28 -10.17 -14.06
CA GLN A 194 -4.26 -11.46 -14.71
C GLN A 194 -5.62 -11.84 -15.35
N LEU A 195 -6.49 -10.85 -15.58
CA LEU A 195 -7.76 -11.01 -16.31
C LEU A 195 -8.04 -9.76 -17.14
N GLY A 196 -8.78 -8.77 -16.63
CA GLY A 196 -8.95 -7.46 -17.25
C GLY A 196 -7.72 -6.57 -17.10
N HIS A 197 -7.73 -5.41 -17.72
CA HIS A 197 -6.59 -4.49 -17.71
C HIS A 197 -5.26 -5.10 -18.22
N ALA A 198 -5.34 -6.11 -19.05
CA ALA A 198 -4.15 -6.82 -19.55
C ALA A 198 -3.26 -5.94 -20.43
N THR A 199 -3.87 -5.04 -21.22
CA THR A 199 -3.18 -3.97 -21.93
C THR A 199 -4.05 -2.72 -21.95
N ALA A 200 -3.49 -1.57 -22.27
CA ALA A 200 -4.25 -0.33 -22.38
C ALA A 200 -5.30 -0.44 -23.48
N SER A 201 -6.52 -0.05 -23.17
CA SER A 201 -7.51 0.15 -24.20
C SER A 201 -7.21 1.46 -24.96
N ARG A 202 -7.74 1.56 -26.17
CA ARG A 202 -7.62 2.79 -27.01
C ARG A 202 -8.19 4.05 -26.35
N ASN A 203 -9.04 3.88 -25.34
CA ASN A 203 -9.74 4.96 -24.65
C ASN A 203 -9.28 5.19 -23.22
N CYS A 204 -8.29 4.44 -22.73
CA CYS A 204 -7.82 4.54 -21.37
C CYS A 204 -6.35 4.95 -21.29
N TYR A 205 -6.02 5.58 -20.21
CA TYR A 205 -4.68 5.90 -19.81
C TYR A 205 -3.79 4.65 -19.90
N GLY A 206 -2.73 4.75 -20.70
CA GLY A 206 -1.85 3.63 -20.97
C GLY A 206 -1.04 3.23 -19.76
N LYS A 207 -1.52 2.24 -19.02
CA LYS A 207 -0.66 1.56 -18.06
C LYS A 207 0.41 0.80 -18.81
N HIS A 208 0.09 0.23 -19.96
CA HIS A 208 1.00 -0.19 -21.03
C HIS A 208 0.25 -0.30 -22.36
N VAL A 209 0.97 -0.19 -23.44
CA VAL A 209 0.40 -0.19 -24.81
C VAL A 209 0.99 -1.34 -25.64
N VAL A 210 1.01 -2.53 -25.06
CA VAL A 210 1.66 -3.72 -25.65
C VAL A 210 1.23 -3.93 -27.09
N LEU A 211 -0.06 -3.94 -27.37
CA LEU A 211 -0.58 -4.26 -28.70
C LEU A 211 -0.30 -3.17 -29.75
N GLU A 212 -0.26 -1.90 -29.38
CA GLU A 212 0.10 -0.85 -30.34
C GLU A 212 1.55 -0.94 -30.79
N GLN A 213 2.43 -1.37 -29.89
CA GLN A 213 3.86 -1.57 -30.20
C GLN A 213 4.14 -2.94 -30.78
N ASN A 214 3.36 -3.96 -30.41
CA ASN A 214 3.59 -5.36 -30.76
C ASN A 214 2.29 -6.06 -31.21
N PRO A 215 1.74 -5.68 -32.39
CA PRO A 215 0.45 -6.24 -32.88
C PRO A 215 0.46 -7.76 -33.03
N ALA A 216 1.63 -8.39 -33.19
CA ALA A 216 1.75 -9.84 -33.30
C ALA A 216 1.34 -10.60 -32.03
N LEU A 217 1.28 -9.91 -30.88
CA LEU A 217 0.86 -10.49 -29.59
C LEU A 217 -0.64 -10.52 -29.39
N GLN A 218 -1.44 -10.12 -30.39
CA GLN A 218 -2.91 -10.08 -30.28
C GLN A 218 -3.53 -11.40 -29.79
N TYR A 219 -2.94 -12.54 -30.09
CA TYR A 219 -3.46 -13.85 -29.70
C TYR A 219 -3.47 -14.08 -28.18
N LEU A 220 -2.63 -13.36 -27.42
CA LEU A 220 -2.59 -13.40 -25.95
C LEU A 220 -3.74 -12.63 -25.30
N PHE A 221 -4.46 -11.82 -26.06
CA PHE A 221 -5.46 -10.90 -25.54
C PHE A 221 -6.82 -11.13 -26.20
N THR A 222 -7.87 -10.64 -25.55
CA THR A 222 -9.20 -10.53 -26.15
C THR A 222 -9.15 -9.61 -27.39
N PRO A 223 -10.12 -9.70 -28.32
CA PRO A 223 -10.12 -8.91 -29.56
C PRO A 223 -10.03 -7.40 -29.36
N ASP A 224 -10.56 -6.88 -28.24
CA ASP A 224 -10.46 -5.46 -27.85
C ASP A 224 -9.12 -5.10 -27.19
N GLY A 225 -8.29 -6.09 -26.89
CA GLY A 225 -7.00 -5.93 -26.23
C GLY A 225 -7.07 -5.71 -24.70
N TRP A 226 -8.25 -5.58 -24.13
CA TRP A 226 -8.41 -5.18 -22.74
C TRP A 226 -8.17 -6.28 -21.70
N ALA A 227 -8.47 -7.52 -22.05
CA ALA A 227 -8.30 -8.67 -21.16
C ALA A 227 -7.37 -9.72 -21.78
N TRP A 228 -6.81 -10.56 -20.93
CA TRP A 228 -6.09 -11.74 -21.36
C TRP A 228 -7.04 -12.74 -22.05
N ASN A 229 -6.57 -13.44 -23.08
CA ASN A 229 -7.30 -14.50 -23.75
C ASN A 229 -7.30 -15.77 -22.90
N ILE A 230 -8.27 -15.90 -22.00
CA ILE A 230 -8.35 -17.03 -21.04
C ILE A 230 -8.57 -18.40 -21.70
N ALA A 231 -8.90 -18.43 -22.98
CA ALA A 231 -9.04 -19.67 -23.76
C ALA A 231 -7.67 -20.22 -24.21
N ASP A 232 -6.64 -19.38 -24.24
CA ASP A 232 -5.30 -19.78 -24.65
C ASP A 232 -4.49 -20.30 -23.44
N PRO A 233 -4.03 -21.56 -23.46
CA PRO A 233 -3.26 -22.12 -22.37
C PRO A 233 -1.89 -21.43 -22.18
N GLU A 234 -1.33 -20.80 -23.21
CA GLU A 234 -0.05 -20.06 -23.12
C GLU A 234 -0.18 -18.86 -22.19
N VAL A 235 -1.37 -18.26 -22.05
CA VAL A 235 -1.61 -17.13 -21.16
C VAL A 235 -1.33 -17.49 -19.70
N LEU A 236 -1.85 -18.62 -19.21
CA LEU A 236 -1.60 -19.03 -17.81
C LEU A 236 -0.14 -19.34 -17.55
N GLU A 237 0.58 -19.90 -18.53
CA GLU A 237 2.00 -20.18 -18.40
C GLU A 237 2.84 -18.88 -18.40
N LEU A 238 2.51 -17.95 -19.28
CA LEU A 238 3.14 -16.62 -19.28
C LEU A 238 2.92 -15.88 -17.96
N LEU A 239 1.68 -15.85 -17.47
CA LEU A 239 1.34 -15.21 -16.20
C LEU A 239 2.05 -15.85 -15.00
N LYS A 240 2.28 -17.16 -15.04
CA LYS A 240 3.10 -17.86 -14.06
C LYS A 240 4.56 -17.38 -14.09
N GLN A 241 5.13 -17.18 -15.28
CA GLN A 241 6.49 -16.64 -15.41
C GLN A 241 6.57 -15.20 -14.89
N VAL A 242 5.59 -14.35 -15.20
CA VAL A 242 5.50 -12.99 -14.64
C VAL A 242 5.45 -13.03 -13.11
N ARG A 243 4.63 -13.92 -12.51
CA ARG A 243 4.58 -14.08 -11.06
C ARG A 243 5.92 -14.54 -10.48
N ALA A 244 6.60 -15.49 -11.14
CA ALA A 244 7.90 -15.96 -10.69
C ALA A 244 8.94 -14.83 -10.62
N GLU A 245 8.99 -13.96 -11.64
CA GLU A 245 9.85 -12.77 -11.63
C GLU A 245 9.48 -11.78 -10.51
N LEU A 246 8.19 -11.55 -10.30
CA LEU A 246 7.73 -10.72 -9.20
C LEU A 246 8.05 -11.32 -7.83
N TYR A 247 7.96 -12.64 -7.67
CA TYR A 247 8.33 -13.29 -6.40
C TYR A 247 9.83 -13.25 -6.12
N GLU A 248 10.66 -13.36 -7.16
CA GLU A 248 12.10 -13.15 -7.04
C GLU A 248 12.38 -11.70 -6.59
N LEU A 249 11.73 -10.73 -7.22
CA LEU A 249 11.90 -9.31 -6.93
C LEU A 249 11.41 -8.93 -5.52
N PHE A 250 10.20 -9.36 -5.17
CA PHE A 250 9.58 -9.04 -3.88
C PHE A 250 10.05 -9.93 -2.72
N GLY A 251 10.71 -11.07 -3.00
CA GLY A 251 11.13 -12.02 -1.98
C GLY A 251 9.94 -12.67 -1.26
N LYS A 252 10.13 -13.09 -0.01
CA LYS A 252 9.06 -13.71 0.80
C LYS A 252 7.93 -12.71 1.08
N GLY A 253 6.69 -13.20 1.10
CA GLY A 253 5.50 -12.41 1.40
C GLY A 253 4.25 -13.28 1.41
N GLU A 254 3.18 -12.81 2.03
CA GLU A 254 1.94 -13.57 2.19
C GLU A 254 1.06 -13.51 0.93
N PHE A 255 1.02 -12.38 0.24
CA PHE A 255 0.02 -12.10 -0.80
C PHE A 255 0.61 -11.97 -2.20
N MET A 256 -0.25 -12.24 -3.20
CA MET A 256 -0.12 -11.82 -4.59
C MET A 256 -1.45 -11.24 -5.04
N HIS A 257 -1.50 -9.96 -5.40
CA HIS A 257 -2.71 -9.36 -5.96
C HIS A 257 -2.76 -9.63 -7.46
N ILE A 258 -3.74 -10.41 -7.90
CA ILE A 258 -3.89 -10.85 -9.29
C ILE A 258 -4.83 -9.97 -10.12
N GLY A 259 -5.35 -8.88 -9.55
CA GLY A 259 -6.29 -7.99 -10.21
C GLY A 259 -7.63 -8.67 -10.45
N CYS A 260 -7.91 -9.02 -11.69
CA CYS A 260 -9.10 -9.71 -12.17
C CYS A 260 -10.37 -8.86 -12.28
N ASP A 261 -10.21 -7.54 -12.42
CA ASP A 261 -11.28 -6.57 -12.58
C ASP A 261 -11.62 -6.30 -14.05
N GLU A 262 -12.83 -5.79 -14.25
CA GLU A 262 -13.32 -5.13 -15.47
C GLU A 262 -13.09 -5.89 -16.80
N ALA A 263 -13.17 -7.20 -16.82
CA ALA A 263 -12.98 -7.99 -18.03
C ALA A 263 -14.23 -7.98 -18.94
N TYR A 264 -14.59 -6.80 -19.42
CA TYR A 264 -15.84 -6.52 -20.15
C TYR A 264 -16.10 -7.41 -21.37
N TYR A 265 -15.07 -7.76 -22.13
CA TYR A 265 -15.22 -8.64 -23.30
C TYR A 265 -15.58 -10.06 -22.87
N ILE A 266 -14.91 -10.56 -21.83
CA ILE A 266 -15.13 -11.93 -21.33
C ILE A 266 -16.57 -12.11 -20.85
N THR A 267 -17.14 -11.14 -20.17
CA THR A 267 -18.53 -11.21 -19.68
C THR A 267 -19.57 -11.19 -20.80
N LYS A 268 -19.25 -10.61 -21.96
CA LYS A 268 -20.14 -10.50 -23.13
C LYS A 268 -20.00 -11.68 -24.08
N ASP A 269 -18.85 -12.35 -24.13
CA ASP A 269 -18.61 -13.50 -24.99
C ASP A 269 -19.07 -14.80 -24.29
N PRO A 270 -20.07 -15.52 -24.82
CA PRO A 270 -20.61 -16.70 -24.14
C PRO A 270 -19.60 -17.84 -23.93
N VAL A 271 -18.62 -17.96 -24.84
CA VAL A 271 -17.59 -19.01 -24.77
C VAL A 271 -16.58 -18.71 -23.69
N LEU A 272 -16.04 -17.50 -23.68
CA LEU A 272 -15.08 -17.06 -22.67
C LEU A 272 -15.73 -16.97 -21.28
N ARG A 273 -16.96 -16.48 -21.21
CA ARG A 273 -17.72 -16.43 -19.96
C ARG A 273 -17.89 -17.81 -19.33
N ALA A 274 -18.22 -18.82 -20.13
CA ALA A 274 -18.36 -20.21 -19.64
C ALA A 274 -17.03 -20.79 -19.11
N GLN A 275 -15.89 -20.28 -19.55
CA GLN A 275 -14.55 -20.71 -19.11
C GLN A 275 -14.05 -19.96 -17.85
N LEU A 276 -14.63 -18.82 -17.53
CA LEU A 276 -14.16 -17.94 -16.45
C LEU A 276 -14.06 -18.65 -15.09
N PRO A 277 -15.04 -19.47 -14.63
CA PRO A 277 -14.92 -20.16 -13.35
C PRO A 277 -13.71 -21.09 -13.29
N GLN A 278 -13.49 -21.87 -14.37
CA GLN A 278 -12.35 -22.78 -14.43
C GLN A 278 -11.01 -22.05 -14.53
N TYR A 279 -10.97 -20.93 -15.23
CA TYR A 279 -9.78 -20.07 -15.30
C TYR A 279 -9.40 -19.53 -13.93
N LEU A 280 -10.34 -18.91 -13.20
CA LEU A 280 -10.10 -18.38 -11.86
C LEU A 280 -9.73 -19.47 -10.85
N ALA A 281 -10.37 -20.65 -10.95
CA ALA A 281 -9.99 -21.79 -10.12
C ALA A 281 -8.53 -22.20 -10.33
N LYS A 282 -8.10 -22.35 -11.59
CA LYS A 282 -6.71 -22.70 -11.93
C LYS A 282 -5.73 -21.62 -11.50
N LEU A 283 -6.05 -20.36 -11.80
CA LEU A 283 -5.20 -19.21 -11.49
C LEU A 283 -4.95 -19.07 -9.99
N THR A 284 -6.03 -19.09 -9.19
CA THR A 284 -5.92 -18.95 -7.73
C THR A 284 -5.23 -20.15 -7.08
N ALA A 285 -5.48 -21.38 -7.58
CA ALA A 285 -4.77 -22.58 -7.12
C ALA A 285 -3.27 -22.55 -7.45
N GLN A 286 -2.87 -22.00 -8.61
CA GLN A 286 -1.46 -21.79 -8.92
C GLN A 286 -0.78 -20.86 -7.91
N VAL A 287 -1.38 -19.70 -7.61
CA VAL A 287 -0.85 -18.74 -6.65
C VAL A 287 -0.73 -19.37 -5.25
N GLU A 288 -1.73 -20.14 -4.83
CA GLU A 288 -1.68 -20.87 -3.55
C GLU A 288 -0.55 -21.92 -3.53
N ALA A 289 -0.40 -22.69 -4.61
CA ALA A 289 0.68 -23.66 -4.76
C ALA A 289 2.08 -23.01 -4.82
N GLU A 290 2.17 -21.76 -5.26
CA GLU A 290 3.37 -20.91 -5.25
C GLU A 290 3.68 -20.36 -3.84
N GLY A 291 2.87 -20.67 -2.83
CA GLY A 291 3.06 -20.28 -1.42
C GLY A 291 2.54 -18.90 -1.07
N ARG A 292 1.63 -18.33 -1.85
CA ARG A 292 1.00 -17.04 -1.58
C ARG A 292 -0.53 -17.13 -1.58
N ARG A 293 -1.17 -16.19 -0.91
CA ARG A 293 -2.62 -16.01 -0.94
C ARG A 293 -2.99 -15.10 -2.11
N PRO A 294 -3.86 -15.54 -3.05
CA PRO A 294 -4.33 -14.67 -4.13
C PRO A 294 -5.28 -13.60 -3.58
N MET A 295 -5.04 -12.33 -3.91
CA MET A 295 -5.98 -11.23 -3.72
C MET A 295 -6.60 -10.87 -5.06
N LEU A 296 -7.91 -10.65 -5.12
CA LEU A 296 -8.58 -10.31 -6.37
C LEU A 296 -9.74 -9.34 -6.16
N TRP A 297 -9.95 -8.46 -7.14
CA TRP A 297 -11.06 -7.52 -7.18
C TRP A 297 -12.39 -8.24 -7.35
N MET A 298 -13.46 -7.69 -6.77
CA MET A 298 -14.75 -8.36 -6.65
C MET A 298 -15.79 -7.99 -7.70
N ASP A 299 -15.58 -6.94 -8.50
CA ASP A 299 -16.54 -6.45 -9.47
C ASP A 299 -17.01 -7.51 -10.50
N MET A 300 -16.15 -8.47 -10.84
CA MET A 300 -16.47 -9.61 -11.68
C MET A 300 -17.20 -10.74 -10.93
N LEU A 301 -17.26 -10.70 -9.60
CA LEU A 301 -17.72 -11.76 -8.71
C LEU A 301 -18.88 -11.29 -7.80
N LEU A 302 -19.50 -10.17 -8.13
CA LEU A 302 -20.71 -9.64 -7.52
C LEU A 302 -21.92 -9.83 -8.46
N GLU A 303 -23.13 -9.85 -7.89
CA GLU A 303 -24.35 -9.96 -8.68
C GLU A 303 -24.55 -8.73 -9.56
N ALA A 304 -24.71 -8.95 -10.85
CA ALA A 304 -25.05 -7.89 -11.78
C ALA A 304 -26.39 -7.23 -11.39
N ASP A 305 -26.51 -5.96 -11.64
CA ASP A 305 -27.70 -5.12 -11.38
C ASP A 305 -28.06 -4.93 -9.89
N LYS A 306 -27.34 -5.59 -8.97
CA LYS A 306 -27.57 -5.46 -7.52
C LYS A 306 -26.69 -4.40 -6.86
N PHE A 307 -25.45 -4.32 -7.28
CA PHE A 307 -24.46 -3.42 -6.71
C PHE A 307 -23.94 -2.43 -7.77
N LYS A 308 -23.50 -1.25 -7.31
CA LYS A 308 -22.71 -0.35 -8.15
C LYS A 308 -21.33 -0.97 -8.43
N ASP A 309 -20.62 -0.41 -9.38
CA ASP A 309 -19.25 -0.82 -9.72
C ASP A 309 -19.11 -2.36 -9.80
N CYS A 310 -20.09 -3.00 -10.46
CA CYS A 310 -20.16 -4.42 -10.66
C CYS A 310 -20.21 -4.72 -12.17
N TYR A 311 -19.28 -5.51 -12.65
CA TYR A 311 -19.07 -5.79 -14.08
C TYR A 311 -19.19 -7.27 -14.42
N SER A 312 -19.71 -8.08 -13.49
CA SER A 312 -20.11 -9.44 -13.82
C SER A 312 -21.32 -9.43 -14.77
N SER A 313 -21.51 -10.52 -15.48
CA SER A 313 -22.74 -10.78 -16.25
C SER A 313 -23.66 -11.76 -15.53
N GLY A 314 -23.27 -12.21 -14.31
CA GLY A 314 -23.88 -13.32 -13.60
C GLY A 314 -24.98 -12.93 -12.64
N LYS A 315 -25.89 -13.88 -12.42
CA LYS A 315 -26.86 -13.87 -11.32
C LYS A 315 -26.21 -14.46 -10.06
N ALA A 316 -26.93 -14.40 -8.94
CA ALA A 316 -26.44 -14.84 -7.63
C ALA A 316 -25.78 -16.22 -7.65
N ASP A 317 -26.44 -17.23 -8.22
CA ASP A 317 -25.96 -18.62 -8.31
C ASP A 317 -24.69 -18.76 -9.18
N GLU A 318 -24.60 -18.00 -10.27
CA GLU A 318 -23.44 -17.99 -11.16
C GLU A 318 -22.22 -17.37 -10.50
N VAL A 319 -22.37 -16.19 -9.90
CA VAL A 319 -21.25 -15.52 -9.21
C VAL A 319 -20.82 -16.24 -7.94
N GLU A 320 -21.77 -16.88 -7.24
CA GLU A 320 -21.46 -17.73 -6.09
C GLU A 320 -20.64 -18.96 -6.52
N ALA A 321 -21.00 -19.61 -7.62
CA ALA A 321 -20.25 -20.73 -8.16
C ALA A 321 -18.81 -20.32 -8.54
N ILE A 322 -18.62 -19.13 -9.13
CA ILE A 322 -17.29 -18.59 -9.43
C ILE A 322 -16.50 -18.33 -8.16
N ARG A 323 -17.09 -17.67 -7.15
CA ARG A 323 -16.44 -17.42 -5.87
C ARG A 323 -16.00 -18.71 -5.19
N ASN A 324 -16.87 -19.72 -5.18
CA ASN A 324 -16.58 -21.01 -4.56
C ASN A 324 -15.51 -21.81 -5.33
N ALA A 325 -15.32 -21.55 -6.61
CA ALA A 325 -14.26 -22.17 -7.42
C ALA A 325 -12.87 -21.61 -7.12
N THR A 326 -12.75 -20.41 -6.56
CA THR A 326 -11.44 -19.83 -6.19
C THR A 326 -10.81 -20.59 -5.02
N ALA A 327 -9.47 -20.58 -4.94
CA ALA A 327 -8.73 -21.22 -3.85
C ALA A 327 -9.24 -20.76 -2.46
N PRO A 328 -9.29 -21.65 -1.46
CA PRO A 328 -9.80 -21.32 -0.12
C PRO A 328 -9.08 -20.16 0.57
N SER A 329 -7.77 -19.97 0.30
CA SER A 329 -6.97 -18.89 0.84
C SER A 329 -7.18 -17.53 0.15
N SER A 330 -8.03 -17.46 -0.88
CA SER A 330 -8.29 -16.22 -1.61
C SER A 330 -8.79 -15.10 -0.71
N VAL A 331 -8.32 -13.89 -0.97
CA VAL A 331 -8.75 -12.66 -0.31
C VAL A 331 -9.54 -11.81 -1.30
N PHE A 332 -10.77 -11.51 -0.95
CA PHE A 332 -11.68 -10.74 -1.78
C PHE A 332 -11.55 -9.25 -1.50
N VAL A 333 -11.33 -8.46 -2.54
CA VAL A 333 -11.09 -7.01 -2.43
C VAL A 333 -12.21 -6.26 -3.13
N ASP A 334 -13.12 -5.70 -2.34
CA ASP A 334 -14.33 -5.03 -2.84
C ASP A 334 -14.12 -3.52 -2.96
N TRP A 335 -14.26 -3.00 -4.17
CA TRP A 335 -14.18 -1.57 -4.46
C TRP A 335 -15.55 -1.02 -4.85
N GLN A 336 -15.99 0.04 -4.18
CA GLN A 336 -17.27 0.69 -4.42
C GLN A 336 -17.07 2.21 -4.29
N TYR A 337 -16.38 2.80 -5.27
CA TYR A 337 -15.87 4.17 -5.17
C TYR A 337 -16.96 5.23 -5.05
N GLY A 338 -18.11 4.99 -5.66
CA GLY A 338 -19.27 5.91 -5.58
C GLY A 338 -20.15 5.69 -4.34
N CYS A 339 -19.87 4.71 -3.49
CA CYS A 339 -20.75 4.38 -2.36
C CYS A 339 -20.29 5.08 -1.07
N THR A 340 -21.24 5.68 -0.36
CA THR A 340 -21.05 6.30 0.96
C THR A 340 -22.01 5.75 2.00
N ASP A 341 -22.78 4.73 1.65
CA ASP A 341 -23.71 4.07 2.56
C ASP A 341 -22.98 3.30 3.66
N ILE A 342 -23.56 3.21 4.84
CA ILE A 342 -23.03 2.43 5.97
C ILE A 342 -24.12 1.48 6.46
N PRO A 343 -23.94 0.15 6.32
CA PRO A 343 -22.81 -0.52 5.68
C PRO A 343 -22.82 -0.37 4.15
N ILE A 344 -21.65 -0.56 3.52
CA ILE A 344 -21.54 -0.69 2.06
C ILE A 344 -22.20 -2.01 1.65
N PRO A 345 -23.24 -1.99 0.79
CA PRO A 345 -24.06 -3.18 0.55
C PRO A 345 -23.31 -4.39 -0.04
N SER A 346 -22.38 -4.17 -0.98
CA SER A 346 -21.59 -5.25 -1.57
C SER A 346 -20.65 -5.88 -0.54
N LEU A 347 -19.92 -5.06 0.20
CA LEU A 347 -18.99 -5.50 1.23
C LEU A 347 -19.74 -6.22 2.37
N GLU A 348 -20.89 -5.71 2.80
CA GLU A 348 -21.77 -6.37 3.78
C GLU A 348 -22.23 -7.76 3.29
N SER A 349 -22.49 -7.92 1.99
CA SER A 349 -22.90 -9.21 1.42
C SER A 349 -21.80 -10.26 1.45
N LEU A 350 -20.54 -9.85 1.63
CA LEU A 350 -19.38 -10.74 1.67
C LEU A 350 -18.98 -11.17 3.08
N LYS A 351 -19.57 -10.62 4.14
CA LYS A 351 -19.16 -10.87 5.53
C LYS A 351 -19.12 -12.35 5.93
N ASP A 352 -20.04 -13.15 5.39
CA ASP A 352 -20.18 -14.57 5.70
C ASP A 352 -19.76 -15.49 4.55
N CYS A 353 -18.99 -14.98 3.56
CA CYS A 353 -18.60 -15.76 2.37
C CYS A 353 -17.51 -16.82 2.63
N GLY A 354 -17.02 -16.93 3.87
CA GLY A 354 -15.96 -17.88 4.25
C GLY A 354 -14.57 -17.54 3.71
N ARG A 355 -14.36 -16.30 3.29
CA ARG A 355 -13.08 -15.74 2.82
C ARG A 355 -12.75 -14.48 3.58
N ASP A 356 -11.46 -14.16 3.66
CA ASP A 356 -11.03 -12.83 4.10
C ASP A 356 -11.44 -11.78 3.10
N CYS A 357 -12.07 -10.69 3.57
CA CYS A 357 -12.53 -9.60 2.73
C CYS A 357 -11.87 -8.28 3.12
N ILE A 358 -11.49 -7.51 2.12
CA ILE A 358 -10.87 -6.18 2.22
C ILE A 358 -11.78 -5.18 1.51
N GLY A 359 -12.14 -4.10 2.18
CA GLY A 359 -12.76 -2.97 1.50
C GLY A 359 -11.71 -2.06 0.88
N ALA A 360 -11.90 -1.67 -0.38
CA ALA A 360 -10.93 -0.89 -1.15
C ALA A 360 -11.51 0.47 -1.58
N PRO A 361 -11.52 1.47 -0.70
CA PRO A 361 -11.96 2.82 -1.05
C PRO A 361 -10.95 3.55 -1.95
N TRP A 362 -11.43 4.64 -2.55
CA TRP A 362 -10.60 5.57 -3.29
C TRP A 362 -10.59 6.95 -2.59
N GLU A 363 -10.15 7.97 -3.25
CA GLU A 363 -9.77 9.32 -2.82
C GLU A 363 -10.82 10.16 -2.05
N HIS A 364 -12.09 9.74 -1.99
CA HIS A 364 -13.18 10.53 -1.41
C HIS A 364 -13.37 10.26 0.09
N PRO A 365 -13.35 11.32 0.95
CA PRO A 365 -13.47 11.16 2.41
C PRO A 365 -14.73 10.43 2.86
N GLY A 366 -15.86 10.63 2.19
CA GLY A 366 -17.11 9.90 2.47
C GLY A 366 -16.98 8.41 2.15
N ASN A 367 -16.35 8.07 1.04
CA ASN A 367 -16.17 6.70 0.60
C ASN A 367 -15.27 5.91 1.57
N TYR A 368 -14.03 6.40 1.86
CA TYR A 368 -13.19 5.65 2.79
C TYR A 368 -13.71 5.66 4.22
N SER A 369 -14.49 6.66 4.66
CA SER A 369 -15.16 6.60 5.94
C SER A 369 -16.21 5.49 5.99
N ALA A 370 -17.03 5.32 4.94
CA ALA A 370 -18.04 4.27 4.85
C ALA A 370 -17.37 2.87 4.85
N HIS A 371 -16.27 2.70 4.11
CA HIS A 371 -15.51 1.45 4.15
C HIS A 371 -14.97 1.15 5.55
N ILE A 372 -14.35 2.14 6.23
CA ILE A 372 -13.82 1.97 7.59
C ILE A 372 -14.92 1.53 8.56
N GLU A 373 -16.08 2.19 8.52
CA GLU A 373 -17.21 1.83 9.40
C GLU A 373 -17.73 0.41 9.12
N THR A 374 -17.94 0.08 7.83
CA THR A 374 -18.44 -1.25 7.44
C THR A 374 -17.48 -2.37 7.88
N ILE A 375 -16.18 -2.19 7.63
CA ILE A 375 -15.16 -3.17 8.00
C ILE A 375 -15.08 -3.33 9.52
N ALA A 376 -15.07 -2.24 10.26
CA ALA A 376 -14.97 -2.27 11.72
C ALA A 376 -16.20 -2.92 12.38
N GLN A 377 -17.41 -2.62 11.87
CA GLN A 377 -18.65 -3.20 12.37
C GLN A 377 -18.76 -4.71 12.13
N ASN A 378 -18.21 -5.19 11.01
CA ASN A 378 -18.26 -6.60 10.63
C ASN A 378 -16.98 -7.38 10.95
N ASN A 379 -15.99 -6.74 11.60
CA ASN A 379 -14.69 -7.33 11.91
C ASN A 379 -14.02 -8.00 10.70
N MET A 380 -14.08 -7.35 9.55
CA MET A 380 -13.48 -7.84 8.31
C MET A 380 -11.97 -7.75 8.34
N TYR A 381 -11.31 -8.45 7.40
CA TYR A 381 -9.87 -8.64 7.39
C TYR A 381 -9.06 -7.34 7.30
N GLY A 382 -9.46 -6.39 6.44
CA GLY A 382 -8.67 -5.19 6.23
C GLY A 382 -9.29 -4.14 5.34
N ILE A 383 -8.54 -3.06 5.15
CA ILE A 383 -8.84 -1.96 4.24
C ILE A 383 -7.66 -1.69 3.32
N MET A 384 -7.90 -1.35 2.05
CA MET A 384 -6.88 -0.98 1.08
C MET A 384 -7.22 0.34 0.40
N LEU A 385 -6.60 1.43 0.80
CA LEU A 385 -6.75 2.69 0.08
C LEU A 385 -6.12 2.59 -1.32
N THR A 386 -6.91 2.81 -2.36
CA THR A 386 -6.44 2.80 -3.76
C THR A 386 -6.05 4.22 -4.21
N THR A 387 -5.08 4.34 -5.11
CA THR A 387 -4.58 5.66 -5.55
C THR A 387 -4.75 5.93 -7.04
N TRP A 388 -4.71 4.93 -7.90
CA TRP A 388 -4.86 5.01 -9.35
C TRP A 388 -4.11 6.20 -9.99
N HIS A 389 -4.66 6.78 -11.06
CA HIS A 389 -4.11 7.92 -11.80
C HIS A 389 -4.15 9.26 -11.06
N THR A 390 -4.84 9.32 -9.92
CA THR A 390 -4.96 10.55 -9.11
C THR A 390 -3.86 10.71 -8.07
N LEU A 391 -2.88 9.83 -8.08
CA LEU A 391 -1.83 9.75 -7.08
C LEU A 391 -1.17 11.10 -6.75
N LYS A 392 -0.81 11.90 -7.77
CA LYS A 392 -0.20 13.22 -7.57
C LYS A 392 -1.20 14.27 -7.06
N ASN A 393 -2.45 14.21 -7.51
CA ASN A 393 -3.46 15.23 -7.22
C ASN A 393 -4.17 15.02 -5.89
N ARG A 394 -4.19 13.77 -5.40
CA ARG A 394 -4.97 13.35 -4.23
C ARG A 394 -4.15 12.71 -3.13
N MET A 395 -2.87 12.99 -3.07
CA MET A 395 -1.99 12.49 -1.98
C MET A 395 -2.54 12.80 -0.59
N ILE A 396 -3.35 13.83 -0.45
CA ILE A 396 -4.03 14.19 0.80
C ILE A 396 -4.90 13.05 1.35
N SER A 397 -5.45 12.19 0.49
CA SER A 397 -6.28 11.05 0.92
C SER A 397 -5.46 10.03 1.73
N ILE A 398 -4.16 9.94 1.51
CA ILE A 398 -3.27 8.98 2.19
C ILE A 398 -3.20 9.26 3.69
N PRO A 399 -2.76 10.44 4.16
CA PRO A 399 -2.74 10.72 5.59
C PRO A 399 -4.14 10.94 6.18
N ASP A 400 -5.12 11.44 5.44
CA ASP A 400 -6.48 11.63 5.97
C ASP A 400 -7.18 10.29 6.25
N CYS A 401 -7.10 9.34 5.33
CA CYS A 401 -7.59 7.97 5.55
C CYS A 401 -6.86 7.31 6.73
N ALA A 402 -5.53 7.41 6.78
CA ALA A 402 -4.72 6.86 7.87
C ALA A 402 -5.12 7.44 9.24
N ALA A 403 -5.36 8.74 9.33
CA ALA A 403 -5.82 9.39 10.56
C ALA A 403 -7.17 8.83 11.03
N LYS A 404 -8.12 8.61 10.12
CA LYS A 404 -9.41 7.97 10.42
C LYS A 404 -9.26 6.51 10.87
N LEU A 405 -8.22 5.83 10.44
CA LEU A 405 -7.85 4.48 10.89
C LEU A 405 -7.16 4.47 12.27
N GLY A 406 -6.82 5.62 12.83
CA GLY A 406 -6.18 5.76 14.13
C GLY A 406 -4.66 5.95 14.07
N ALA A 407 -4.08 6.16 12.89
CA ALA A 407 -2.67 6.51 12.77
C ALA A 407 -2.36 7.85 13.43
N LYS A 408 -1.20 7.93 14.08
CA LYS A 408 -0.73 9.20 14.65
C LYS A 408 -0.22 10.09 13.53
N SER A 409 -0.52 11.38 13.64
CA SER A 409 -0.14 12.39 12.66
C SER A 409 0.45 13.60 13.38
N PHE A 410 0.99 14.53 12.60
CA PHE A 410 1.44 15.81 13.15
C PHE A 410 0.30 16.53 13.86
N VAL A 411 0.58 16.97 15.08
CA VAL A 411 -0.21 17.98 15.79
C VAL A 411 0.59 19.26 15.75
N TRP A 412 0.27 20.14 14.82
CA TRP A 412 0.91 21.45 14.76
C TRP A 412 -0.05 22.51 15.29
N GLN A 413 0.47 23.43 16.10
CA GLN A 413 -0.34 24.44 16.81
C GLN A 413 -1.22 25.31 15.90
N ASN A 414 -0.95 25.39 14.60
CA ASN A 414 -1.69 26.18 13.63
C ASN A 414 -2.07 25.42 12.36
N CYS A 415 -1.90 24.10 12.32
CA CYS A 415 -2.32 23.26 11.20
C CYS A 415 -3.56 22.46 11.61
N SER A 416 -4.69 22.84 11.09
CA SER A 416 -5.97 22.19 11.42
C SER A 416 -6.53 21.34 10.26
N GLY A 417 -5.88 21.36 9.10
CA GLY A 417 -6.36 20.70 7.89
C GLY A 417 -5.45 19.62 7.35
N ALA A 418 -6.04 18.61 6.71
CA ALA A 418 -5.31 17.54 6.04
C ALA A 418 -4.31 18.04 4.97
N PRO A 419 -4.55 19.17 4.23
CA PRO A 419 -3.57 19.71 3.30
C PRO A 419 -2.25 20.12 3.95
N GLU A 420 -2.29 20.85 5.05
CA GLU A 420 -1.11 21.35 5.74
C GLU A 420 -0.33 20.22 6.39
N ILE A 421 -1.04 19.24 6.98
CA ILE A 421 -0.47 18.03 7.53
C ILE A 421 0.25 17.25 6.44
N THR A 422 -0.40 17.02 5.29
CA THR A 422 0.17 16.30 4.15
C THR A 422 1.43 17.01 3.63
N ALA A 423 1.36 18.31 3.43
CA ALA A 423 2.49 19.11 2.98
C ALA A 423 3.68 19.04 3.96
N THR A 424 3.40 19.04 5.25
CA THR A 424 4.44 18.90 6.28
C THR A 424 5.07 17.52 6.25
N MET A 425 4.25 16.45 6.15
CA MET A 425 4.77 15.07 6.02
C MET A 425 5.67 14.95 4.79
N LEU A 426 5.23 15.43 3.63
CA LEU A 426 6.00 15.38 2.39
C LEU A 426 7.35 16.10 2.48
N ARG A 427 7.41 17.24 3.18
CA ARG A 427 8.68 17.93 3.44
C ARG A 427 9.59 17.12 4.34
N ARG A 428 9.05 16.48 5.38
CA ARG A 428 9.83 15.72 6.38
C ARG A 428 10.37 14.39 5.87
N ILE A 429 9.83 13.84 4.80
CA ILE A 429 10.32 12.60 4.19
C ILE A 429 11.21 12.84 2.96
N SER A 430 11.57 14.10 2.68
CA SER A 430 12.45 14.45 1.57
C SER A 430 13.85 13.90 1.80
N PHE A 431 14.52 13.54 0.71
CA PHE A 431 15.90 13.05 0.74
C PHE A 431 16.90 14.20 0.76
N GLU A 432 18.09 13.92 1.26
CA GLU A 432 19.23 14.81 1.11
C GLU A 432 19.55 15.02 -0.38
N GLY A 433 19.79 16.23 -0.79
CA GLY A 433 20.01 16.58 -2.20
C GLY A 433 18.72 16.64 -3.04
N ASN A 434 17.60 16.43 -2.43
CA ASN A 434 16.29 16.56 -3.01
C ASN A 434 15.98 18.02 -3.25
N THR A 435 15.91 18.41 -4.48
CA THR A 435 15.45 19.74 -4.80
C THR A 435 13.93 19.78 -4.64
N TYR A 436 13.44 20.83 -4.06
CA TYR A 436 12.02 21.03 -3.87
C TYR A 436 11.27 21.11 -5.20
N GLU A 437 11.97 21.39 -6.28
CA GLU A 437 11.46 21.35 -7.64
C GLU A 437 10.93 19.97 -8.02
N SER A 438 11.61 18.90 -7.60
CA SER A 438 11.16 17.52 -7.86
C SER A 438 9.88 17.14 -7.11
N SER A 439 9.52 17.86 -6.04
CA SER A 439 8.29 17.67 -5.30
C SER A 439 7.16 18.62 -5.70
N GLY A 440 7.38 19.50 -6.67
CA GLY A 440 6.43 20.53 -7.08
C GLY A 440 6.36 21.72 -6.12
N TRP A 441 7.32 21.84 -5.18
CA TRP A 441 7.39 22.94 -4.22
C TRP A 441 8.56 23.86 -4.57
N SER A 442 8.33 25.16 -4.65
CA SER A 442 9.41 26.11 -4.80
C SER A 442 10.14 26.28 -3.48
N LYS A 443 11.43 26.60 -3.56
CA LYS A 443 12.28 26.87 -2.40
C LYS A 443 11.70 27.94 -1.48
N GLN A 444 11.02 28.94 -2.06
CA GLN A 444 10.36 30.02 -1.33
C GLN A 444 9.13 29.58 -0.52
N GLN A 445 8.46 28.49 -0.90
CA GLN A 445 7.28 27.98 -0.18
C GLN A 445 7.65 27.23 1.10
N ILE A 446 8.92 26.99 1.33
CA ILE A 446 9.45 26.18 2.43
C ILE A 446 10.19 27.03 3.47
N GLU A 447 10.63 28.18 3.09
CA GLU A 447 11.29 29.15 4.01
C GLU A 447 10.29 29.98 4.84
N ILE A 448 8.98 29.79 4.60
CA ILE A 448 7.90 30.40 5.38
C ILE A 448 7.44 29.42 6.47
#